data_828b46622f98830e8646533f34dd6f16
#
_entry.id   828b46622f98830e8646533f34dd6f16
#
_cell.length_a   1.000
_cell.length_b   1.000
_cell.length_c   1.000
_cell.angle_alpha   90.00
_cell.angle_beta   90.00
_cell.angle_gamma   90.00
#
_symmetry.space_group_name_H-M   'P 1'
#
loop_
_entity.id
_entity.type
_entity.pdbx_description
1 polymer ?
#
loop_
_entity_poly.entity_id
_entity_poly.type
_entity_poly.pdbx_seq_one_letter_code
_entity_poly.pdbx_strand_id
1 'polypeptide(L)'
;MPIHPAFIHLRLHSEYSILDSTIRIDEVVSKAVADQMPALALTDLSNLFGLVKFYQSTYRNGIKPILGCDVWITNESDRNKPVRLLLLCQSHAGYLLLSRLLSRAYRENQYHGRAEIKEAWLHANASGTEGLIALSGARYGEIGLAILQNNLPHAETLTQKWADLFPDRFYIELQRDGHTNEAMLVQQSLVLARKFNLPVVATQSVQFLNAGDYRAHEARVCIAEGYVLDDKRRPRN
;
A
#
# COMPACT_ATOMS: atom_id res chain seq x y z
N MET A 1 -8.49 3.91 33.13
CA MET A 1 -7.90 2.82 32.33
C MET A 1 -6.81 3.44 31.49
N PRO A 2 -5.61 2.89 31.42
CA PRO A 2 -4.60 3.39 30.50
C PRO A 2 -5.14 3.22 29.07
N ILE A 3 -5.26 4.32 28.35
CA ILE A 3 -5.58 4.31 26.92
C ILE A 3 -4.34 3.76 26.22
N HIS A 4 -4.31 2.46 25.93
CA HIS A 4 -3.31 1.94 25.01
C HIS A 4 -3.62 2.56 23.64
N PRO A 5 -2.63 3.20 22.98
CA PRO A 5 -2.86 3.72 21.64
C PRO A 5 -3.24 2.54 20.74
N ALA A 6 -4.50 2.53 20.25
CA ALA A 6 -4.96 1.51 19.35
C ALA A 6 -4.22 1.68 18.02
N PHE A 7 -3.51 0.65 17.57
CA PHE A 7 -2.90 0.64 16.25
C PHE A 7 -3.99 0.50 15.18
N ILE A 8 -3.91 1.26 14.11
CA ILE A 8 -4.82 1.18 12.96
C ILE A 8 -4.02 0.66 11.77
N HIS A 9 -4.41 -0.49 11.23
CA HIS A 9 -3.80 -1.01 10.02
C HIS A 9 -4.26 -0.18 8.81
N LEU A 10 -3.31 0.53 8.19
CA LEU A 10 -3.55 1.34 6.98
C LEU A 10 -3.17 0.61 5.69
N ARG A 11 -2.45 -0.51 5.79
CA ARG A 11 -2.10 -1.38 4.67
C ARG A 11 -2.59 -2.80 4.95
N LEU A 12 -3.60 -3.21 4.21
CA LEU A 12 -4.22 -4.53 4.35
C LEU A 12 -4.72 -5.01 2.99
N HIS A 13 -4.24 -6.17 2.58
CA HIS A 13 -4.72 -6.87 1.39
C HIS A 13 -5.66 -7.98 1.80
N SER A 14 -6.79 -8.10 1.10
CA SER A 14 -7.76 -9.16 1.30
C SER A 14 -7.67 -10.27 0.24
N GLU A 15 -8.60 -11.22 0.30
CA GLU A 15 -8.78 -12.27 -0.72
C GLU A 15 -8.96 -11.73 -2.15
N TYR A 16 -9.26 -10.43 -2.30
CA TYR A 16 -9.36 -9.76 -3.59
C TYR A 16 -8.00 -9.31 -4.15
N SER A 17 -6.95 -9.29 -3.33
CA SER A 17 -5.55 -9.23 -3.78
C SER A 17 -5.07 -10.66 -4.07
N ILE A 18 -5.55 -11.22 -5.20
CA ILE A 18 -5.46 -12.64 -5.53
C ILE A 18 -4.03 -13.18 -5.47
N LEU A 19 -3.04 -12.33 -5.72
CA LEU A 19 -1.64 -12.73 -5.83
C LEU A 19 -0.94 -12.88 -4.48
N ASP A 20 -1.34 -12.10 -3.47
CA ASP A 20 -0.53 -11.96 -2.26
C ASP A 20 -1.29 -11.94 -0.93
N SER A 21 -2.59 -12.26 -0.89
CA SER A 21 -3.31 -12.32 0.38
C SER A 21 -4.30 -13.48 0.48
N THR A 22 -4.44 -14.01 1.70
CA THR A 22 -5.40 -15.06 2.05
C THR A 22 -6.50 -14.57 2.96
N ILE A 23 -6.50 -13.29 3.33
CA ILE A 23 -7.41 -12.70 4.33
C ILE A 23 -8.83 -12.61 3.80
N ARG A 24 -9.78 -13.17 4.55
CA ARG A 24 -11.21 -12.94 4.32
C ARG A 24 -11.68 -11.68 5.04
N ILE A 25 -12.47 -10.86 4.35
CA ILE A 25 -12.91 -9.56 4.86
C ILE A 25 -13.64 -9.70 6.20
N ASP A 26 -14.56 -10.65 6.32
CA ASP A 26 -15.33 -10.80 7.57
C ASP A 26 -14.46 -11.26 8.74
N GLU A 27 -13.44 -12.08 8.49
CA GLU A 27 -12.49 -12.55 9.50
C GLU A 27 -11.62 -11.42 10.03
N VAL A 28 -11.05 -10.59 9.14
CA VAL A 28 -10.21 -9.48 9.56
C VAL A 28 -11.00 -8.40 10.28
N VAL A 29 -12.24 -8.14 9.88
CA VAL A 29 -13.12 -7.20 10.61
C VAL A 29 -13.42 -7.74 12.00
N SER A 30 -13.76 -9.03 12.14
CA SER A 30 -13.97 -9.67 13.43
C SER A 30 -12.72 -9.60 14.32
N LYS A 31 -11.54 -9.82 13.75
CA LYS A 31 -10.26 -9.68 14.46
C LYS A 31 -10.03 -8.24 14.91
N ALA A 32 -10.28 -7.24 14.07
CA ALA A 32 -10.15 -5.84 14.43
C ALA A 32 -11.10 -5.42 15.56
N VAL A 33 -12.32 -5.96 15.59
CA VAL A 33 -13.26 -5.78 16.72
C VAL A 33 -12.68 -6.37 18.00
N ALA A 34 -12.19 -7.61 17.94
CA ALA A 34 -11.60 -8.29 19.11
C ALA A 34 -10.39 -7.53 19.65
N ASP A 35 -9.59 -6.91 18.77
CA ASP A 35 -8.43 -6.09 19.12
C ASP A 35 -8.79 -4.63 19.46
N GLN A 36 -10.08 -4.30 19.53
CA GLN A 36 -10.62 -2.97 19.86
C GLN A 36 -10.07 -1.85 18.95
N MET A 37 -9.84 -2.15 17.67
CA MET A 37 -9.40 -1.15 16.70
C MET A 37 -10.55 -0.21 16.36
N PRO A 38 -10.36 1.13 16.42
CA PRO A 38 -11.41 2.10 16.10
C PRO A 38 -11.66 2.22 14.60
N ALA A 39 -10.68 1.85 13.77
CA ALA A 39 -10.73 1.93 12.32
C ALA A 39 -9.88 0.83 11.70
N LEU A 40 -10.14 0.52 10.45
CA LEU A 40 -9.38 -0.43 9.64
C LEU A 40 -9.36 0.05 8.19
N ALA A 41 -8.23 -0.08 7.50
CA ALA A 41 -8.17 0.18 6.07
C ALA A 41 -8.31 -1.12 5.26
N LEU A 42 -8.89 -1.01 4.06
CA LEU A 42 -8.76 -1.99 3.00
C LEU A 42 -8.03 -1.35 1.84
N THR A 43 -6.91 -1.95 1.44
CA THR A 43 -5.99 -1.42 0.42
C THR A 43 -5.52 -2.53 -0.51
N ASP A 44 -6.47 -3.23 -1.12
CA ASP A 44 -6.18 -4.30 -2.07
C ASP A 44 -5.29 -3.83 -3.22
N LEU A 45 -4.51 -4.75 -3.77
CA LEU A 45 -3.54 -4.47 -4.83
C LEU A 45 -4.25 -4.16 -6.15
N SER A 46 -4.13 -2.91 -6.61
CA SER A 46 -4.67 -2.38 -7.86
C SER A 46 -6.17 -2.61 -8.08
N ASN A 47 -6.97 -2.80 -7.03
CA ASN A 47 -8.41 -2.94 -7.17
C ASN A 47 -9.20 -2.45 -5.95
N LEU A 48 -10.53 -2.31 -6.13
CA LEU A 48 -11.50 -1.95 -5.11
C LEU A 48 -12.64 -2.99 -5.02
N PHE A 49 -12.39 -4.23 -5.44
CA PHE A 49 -13.46 -5.24 -5.59
C PHE A 49 -14.09 -5.63 -4.26
N GLY A 50 -13.29 -5.69 -3.19
CA GLY A 50 -13.77 -6.01 -1.84
C GLY A 50 -14.45 -4.87 -1.11
N LEU A 51 -14.43 -3.64 -1.66
CA LEU A 51 -14.77 -2.41 -0.96
C LEU A 51 -16.19 -2.40 -0.37
N VAL A 52 -17.20 -2.80 -1.15
CA VAL A 52 -18.60 -2.80 -0.69
C VAL A 52 -18.79 -3.80 0.44
N LYS A 53 -18.26 -5.01 0.30
CA LYS A 53 -18.29 -6.04 1.35
C LYS A 53 -17.61 -5.55 2.62
N PHE A 54 -16.44 -4.95 2.49
CA PHE A 54 -15.67 -4.38 3.60
C PHE A 54 -16.43 -3.26 4.32
N TYR A 55 -16.97 -2.29 3.57
CA TYR A 55 -17.74 -1.18 4.11
C TYR A 55 -18.94 -1.69 4.92
N GLN A 56 -19.71 -2.64 4.37
CA GLN A 56 -20.86 -3.21 5.05
C GLN A 56 -20.46 -3.97 6.30
N SER A 57 -19.39 -4.76 6.25
CA SER A 57 -18.91 -5.53 7.38
C SER A 57 -18.40 -4.63 8.51
N THR A 58 -17.58 -3.64 8.20
CA THR A 58 -17.06 -2.68 9.20
C THR A 58 -18.15 -1.82 9.82
N TYR A 59 -19.09 -1.32 8.99
CA TYR A 59 -20.21 -0.50 9.45
C TYR A 59 -21.08 -1.26 10.47
N ARG A 60 -21.44 -2.53 10.16
CA ARG A 60 -22.24 -3.38 11.07
C ARG A 60 -21.52 -3.66 12.39
N ASN A 61 -20.22 -3.67 12.40
CA ASN A 61 -19.39 -3.97 13.57
C ASN A 61 -18.86 -2.72 14.29
N GLY A 62 -19.28 -1.51 13.90
CA GLY A 62 -18.90 -0.27 14.57
C GLY A 62 -17.45 0.16 14.36
N ILE A 63 -16.76 -0.38 13.35
CA ILE A 63 -15.40 0.01 12.97
C ILE A 63 -15.46 1.03 11.84
N LYS A 64 -14.68 2.11 11.95
CA LYS A 64 -14.59 3.10 10.87
C LYS A 64 -13.83 2.51 9.66
N PRO A 65 -14.46 2.39 8.46
CA PRO A 65 -13.75 1.96 7.26
C PRO A 65 -12.86 3.08 6.73
N ILE A 66 -11.62 2.73 6.37
CA ILE A 66 -10.71 3.57 5.59
C ILE A 66 -10.56 2.89 4.24
N LEU A 67 -10.91 3.59 3.17
CA LEU A 67 -10.90 3.05 1.82
C LEU A 67 -9.63 3.46 1.10
N GLY A 68 -8.99 2.54 0.42
CA GLY A 68 -7.77 2.82 -0.32
C GLY A 68 -7.40 1.72 -1.30
N CYS A 69 -6.24 1.86 -1.89
CA CYS A 69 -5.68 0.89 -2.82
C CYS A 69 -4.16 0.97 -2.80
N ASP A 70 -3.50 -0.16 -2.75
CA ASP A 70 -2.07 -0.27 -3.02
C ASP A 70 -1.91 -0.34 -4.55
N VAL A 71 -1.35 0.69 -5.16
CA VAL A 71 -1.32 0.81 -6.62
C VAL A 71 0.08 0.59 -7.18
N TRP A 72 0.14 0.01 -8.36
CA TRP A 72 1.34 0.02 -9.17
C TRP A 72 1.45 1.35 -9.90
N ILE A 73 2.62 1.99 -9.79
CA ILE A 73 3.00 3.14 -10.61
C ILE A 73 3.97 2.64 -11.68
N THR A 74 3.70 3.00 -12.93
CA THR A 74 4.56 2.64 -14.05
C THR A 74 5.96 3.23 -13.88
N ASN A 75 6.96 2.38 -13.96
CA ASN A 75 8.33 2.83 -14.12
C ASN A 75 8.62 2.96 -15.63
N GLU A 76 8.64 4.19 -16.12
CA GLU A 76 8.82 4.47 -17.54
C GLU A 76 10.22 4.06 -18.07
N SER A 77 11.22 3.93 -17.19
CA SER A 77 12.56 3.49 -17.57
C SER A 77 12.69 1.96 -17.64
N ASP A 78 11.94 1.22 -16.82
CA ASP A 78 11.93 -0.24 -16.83
C ASP A 78 10.59 -0.76 -16.33
N ARG A 79 9.69 -1.09 -17.25
CA ARG A 79 8.34 -1.60 -16.93
C ARG A 79 8.33 -2.94 -16.19
N ASN A 80 9.44 -3.67 -16.16
CA ASN A 80 9.55 -4.88 -15.35
C ASN A 80 9.74 -4.57 -13.86
N LYS A 81 10.04 -3.33 -13.51
CA LYS A 81 10.28 -2.87 -12.14
C LYS A 81 9.34 -1.73 -11.75
N PRO A 82 8.02 -1.96 -11.76
CA PRO A 82 7.07 -0.95 -11.30
C PRO A 82 7.27 -0.71 -9.80
N VAL A 83 6.79 0.44 -9.32
CA VAL A 83 6.87 0.79 -7.91
C VAL A 83 5.48 0.84 -7.30
N ARG A 84 5.40 0.82 -5.98
CA ARG A 84 4.13 0.90 -5.26
C ARG A 84 3.92 2.27 -4.64
N LEU A 85 2.66 2.68 -4.61
CA LEU A 85 2.18 3.84 -3.86
C LEU A 85 0.88 3.44 -3.18
N LEU A 86 0.74 3.74 -1.89
CA LEU A 86 -0.52 3.49 -1.20
C LEU A 86 -1.38 4.76 -1.27
N LEU A 87 -2.58 4.65 -1.82
CA LEU A 87 -3.54 5.74 -1.91
C LEU A 87 -4.74 5.47 -0.98
N LEU A 88 -5.04 6.43 -0.10
CA LEU A 88 -6.19 6.39 0.79
C LEU A 88 -7.18 7.48 0.38
N CYS A 89 -8.48 7.17 0.43
CA CYS A 89 -9.55 8.11 0.11
C CYS A 89 -9.85 8.99 1.34
N GLN A 90 -9.56 10.27 1.25
CA GLN A 90 -9.89 11.27 2.26
C GLN A 90 -11.34 11.77 2.10
N SER A 91 -11.87 11.73 0.87
CA SER A 91 -13.19 12.23 0.53
C SER A 91 -13.85 11.38 -0.57
N HIS A 92 -15.15 11.62 -0.80
CA HIS A 92 -15.86 11.00 -1.92
C HIS A 92 -15.25 11.36 -3.29
N ALA A 93 -14.77 12.59 -3.45
CA ALA A 93 -14.08 13.03 -4.67
C ALA A 93 -12.81 12.18 -4.90
N GLY A 94 -12.02 11.94 -3.84
CA GLY A 94 -10.86 11.06 -3.89
C GLY A 94 -11.20 9.62 -4.26
N TYR A 95 -12.30 9.08 -3.73
CA TYR A 95 -12.80 7.75 -4.12
C TYR A 95 -13.15 7.68 -5.62
N LEU A 96 -13.84 8.68 -6.14
CA LEU A 96 -14.17 8.73 -7.57
C LEU A 96 -12.93 8.88 -8.44
N LEU A 97 -11.95 9.67 -7.98
CA LEU A 97 -10.67 9.83 -8.68
C LEU A 97 -9.91 8.49 -8.72
N LEU A 98 -9.77 7.83 -7.57
CA LEU A 98 -9.09 6.53 -7.49
C LEU A 98 -9.77 5.48 -8.38
N SER A 99 -11.11 5.42 -8.36
CA SER A 99 -11.88 4.51 -9.22
C SER A 99 -11.64 4.74 -10.71
N ARG A 100 -11.55 6.03 -11.13
CA ARG A 100 -11.24 6.41 -12.52
C ARG A 100 -9.80 6.02 -12.91
N LEU A 101 -8.83 6.29 -12.03
CA LEU A 101 -7.42 5.95 -12.26
C LEU A 101 -7.25 4.43 -12.43
N LEU A 102 -7.86 3.64 -11.54
CA LEU A 102 -7.82 2.18 -11.64
C LEU A 102 -8.52 1.68 -12.90
N SER A 103 -9.71 2.19 -13.22
CA SER A 103 -10.43 1.82 -14.46
C SER A 103 -9.60 2.13 -15.70
N ARG A 104 -8.92 3.27 -15.71
CA ARG A 104 -8.01 3.67 -16.78
C ARG A 104 -6.80 2.74 -16.86
N ALA A 105 -6.20 2.39 -15.72
CA ALA A 105 -5.08 1.45 -15.66
C ALA A 105 -5.43 0.09 -16.26
N TYR A 106 -6.60 -0.45 -15.92
CA TYR A 106 -7.09 -1.72 -16.49
C TYR A 106 -7.38 -1.65 -17.99
N ARG A 107 -7.84 -0.52 -18.50
CA ARG A 107 -8.21 -0.36 -19.91
C ARG A 107 -7.05 0.02 -20.81
N GLU A 108 -6.09 0.81 -20.32
CA GLU A 108 -5.12 1.52 -21.16
C GLU A 108 -3.66 1.17 -20.84
N ASN A 109 -3.38 0.59 -19.65
CA ASN A 109 -1.99 0.42 -19.21
C ASN A 109 -1.76 -0.85 -18.40
N GLN A 110 -2.17 -1.98 -18.93
CA GLN A 110 -1.79 -3.27 -18.38
C GLN A 110 -0.42 -3.72 -18.90
N TYR A 111 0.36 -4.33 -18.01
CA TYR A 111 1.64 -4.95 -18.35
C TYR A 111 1.86 -6.21 -17.51
N HIS A 112 2.04 -7.36 -18.16
CA HIS A 112 2.17 -8.66 -17.49
C HIS A 112 1.08 -8.95 -16.45
N GLY A 113 -0.17 -8.60 -16.77
CA GLY A 113 -1.32 -8.80 -15.87
C GLY A 113 -1.45 -7.77 -14.74
N ARG A 114 -0.55 -6.79 -14.65
CA ARG A 114 -0.64 -5.68 -13.69
C ARG A 114 -1.31 -4.48 -14.33
N ALA A 115 -2.32 -3.93 -13.67
CA ALA A 115 -2.90 -2.64 -14.01
C ALA A 115 -2.09 -1.54 -13.31
N GLU A 116 -1.37 -0.73 -14.09
CA GLU A 116 -0.43 0.28 -13.59
C GLU A 116 -0.96 1.69 -13.84
N ILE A 117 -0.85 2.58 -12.85
CA ILE A 117 -1.16 4.00 -13.00
C ILE A 117 0.08 4.72 -13.51
N LYS A 118 -0.07 5.52 -14.57
CA LYS A 118 1.00 6.43 -15.00
C LYS A 118 1.01 7.66 -14.10
N GLU A 119 2.20 8.07 -13.65
CA GLU A 119 2.36 9.28 -12.84
C GLU A 119 1.75 10.52 -13.53
N ALA A 120 1.93 10.64 -14.84
CA ALA A 120 1.36 11.73 -15.63
C ALA A 120 -0.17 11.86 -15.48
N TRP A 121 -0.88 10.79 -15.15
CA TRP A 121 -2.33 10.86 -14.95
C TRP A 121 -2.73 11.54 -13.65
N LEU A 122 -1.85 11.52 -12.65
CA LEU A 122 -2.06 12.23 -11.38
C LEU A 122 -1.92 13.74 -11.57
N HIS A 123 -1.04 14.18 -12.49
CA HIS A 123 -0.89 15.60 -12.85
C HIS A 123 -2.02 16.11 -13.77
N ALA A 124 -2.58 15.24 -14.62
CA ALA A 124 -3.49 15.64 -15.69
C ALA A 124 -4.93 15.92 -15.23
N ASN A 125 -5.29 15.65 -13.98
CA ASN A 125 -6.63 15.89 -13.47
C ASN A 125 -6.82 17.36 -13.11
N ALA A 126 -7.97 17.94 -13.45
CA ALA A 126 -8.31 19.35 -13.17
C ALA A 126 -8.25 19.70 -11.67
N SER A 127 -8.55 18.74 -10.79
CA SER A 127 -8.46 18.84 -9.33
C SER A 127 -7.18 18.20 -8.75
N GLY A 128 -6.22 17.85 -9.61
CA GLY A 128 -4.99 17.18 -9.19
C GLY A 128 -5.26 15.87 -8.45
N THR A 129 -4.66 15.73 -7.29
CA THR A 129 -4.81 14.58 -6.38
C THR A 129 -5.74 14.86 -5.20
N GLU A 130 -6.59 15.88 -5.30
CA GLU A 130 -7.49 16.29 -4.22
C GLU A 130 -8.37 15.13 -3.75
N GLY A 131 -8.54 15.03 -2.42
CA GLY A 131 -9.32 13.97 -1.79
C GLY A 131 -8.60 12.62 -1.67
N LEU A 132 -7.32 12.53 -2.11
CA LEU A 132 -6.46 11.38 -1.87
C LEU A 132 -5.32 11.75 -0.92
N ILE A 133 -4.97 10.81 -0.04
CA ILE A 133 -3.75 10.79 0.76
C ILE A 133 -2.82 9.74 0.15
N ALA A 134 -1.53 10.05 0.04
CA ALA A 134 -0.54 9.11 -0.47
C ALA A 134 0.49 8.75 0.62
N LEU A 135 0.81 7.46 0.72
CA LEU A 135 1.91 6.94 1.53
C LEU A 135 3.01 6.43 0.58
N SER A 136 4.25 6.67 0.93
CA SER A 136 5.42 6.50 0.05
C SER A 136 5.70 5.08 -0.45
N GLY A 137 4.96 4.06 0.01
CA GLY A 137 5.13 2.67 -0.43
C GLY A 137 6.28 1.93 0.27
N ALA A 138 6.86 2.53 1.32
CA ALA A 138 7.97 1.96 2.09
C ALA A 138 9.07 1.38 1.17
N ARG A 139 9.50 0.13 1.37
CA ARG A 139 10.56 -0.51 0.56
C ARG A 139 10.21 -0.75 -0.91
N TYR A 140 8.92 -0.78 -1.24
CA TYR A 140 8.43 -1.04 -2.60
C TYR A 140 8.11 0.24 -3.38
N GLY A 141 8.14 1.40 -2.71
CA GLY A 141 7.97 2.70 -3.33
C GLY A 141 9.27 3.24 -3.93
N GLU A 142 9.18 4.24 -4.81
CA GLU A 142 10.35 4.83 -5.48
C GLU A 142 11.40 5.34 -4.48
N ILE A 143 10.96 6.03 -3.42
CA ILE A 143 11.85 6.61 -2.41
C ILE A 143 12.60 5.50 -1.68
N GLY A 144 11.88 4.46 -1.24
CA GLY A 144 12.48 3.31 -0.54
C GLY A 144 13.48 2.56 -1.41
N LEU A 145 13.16 2.34 -2.68
CA LEU A 145 14.06 1.70 -3.64
C LEU A 145 15.32 2.52 -3.87
N ALA A 146 15.20 3.85 -3.99
CA ALA A 146 16.36 4.74 -4.14
C ALA A 146 17.27 4.70 -2.91
N ILE A 147 16.69 4.67 -1.70
CA ILE A 147 17.45 4.50 -0.44
C ILE A 147 18.18 3.15 -0.43
N LEU A 148 17.48 2.05 -0.76
CA LEU A 148 18.07 0.70 -0.79
C LEU A 148 19.20 0.55 -1.82
N GLN A 149 19.15 1.34 -2.89
CA GLN A 149 20.21 1.46 -3.90
C GLN A 149 21.34 2.41 -3.47
N ASN A 150 21.27 2.97 -2.25
CA ASN A 150 22.22 3.96 -1.73
C ASN A 150 22.31 5.25 -2.57
N ASN A 151 21.21 5.62 -3.25
CA ASN A 151 21.09 6.81 -4.08
C ASN A 151 20.26 7.89 -3.37
N LEU A 152 20.82 8.47 -2.30
CA LEU A 152 20.13 9.47 -1.49
C LEU A 152 19.76 10.75 -2.26
N PRO A 153 20.60 11.30 -3.15
CA PRO A 153 20.21 12.48 -3.95
C PRO A 153 18.95 12.22 -4.80
N HIS A 154 18.84 11.02 -5.36
CA HIS A 154 17.65 10.63 -6.12
C HIS A 154 16.43 10.45 -5.20
N ALA A 155 16.61 9.84 -4.02
CA ALA A 155 15.55 9.73 -3.02
C ALA A 155 15.01 11.11 -2.58
N GLU A 156 15.86 12.11 -2.44
CA GLU A 156 15.47 13.50 -2.16
C GLU A 156 14.62 14.10 -3.28
N THR A 157 15.08 13.95 -4.54
CA THR A 157 14.32 14.43 -5.71
C THR A 157 12.94 13.80 -5.79
N LEU A 158 12.85 12.48 -5.56
CA LEU A 158 11.58 11.74 -5.53
C LEU A 158 10.68 12.18 -4.37
N THR A 159 11.27 12.44 -3.20
CA THR A 159 10.52 12.92 -2.04
C THR A 159 9.87 14.27 -2.32
N GLN A 160 10.62 15.22 -2.89
CA GLN A 160 10.08 16.52 -3.28
C GLN A 160 8.97 16.37 -4.32
N LYS A 161 9.19 15.57 -5.37
CA LYS A 161 8.21 15.30 -6.42
C LYS A 161 6.86 14.81 -5.85
N TRP A 162 6.87 13.81 -4.96
CA TRP A 162 5.65 13.28 -4.38
C TRP A 162 5.00 14.25 -3.38
N ALA A 163 5.78 15.01 -2.62
CA ALA A 163 5.27 16.05 -1.74
C ALA A 163 4.55 17.16 -2.51
N ASP A 164 5.11 17.60 -3.64
CA ASP A 164 4.50 18.62 -4.51
C ASP A 164 3.21 18.11 -5.15
N LEU A 165 3.15 16.82 -5.48
CA LEU A 165 1.97 16.20 -6.09
C LEU A 165 0.82 16.00 -5.09
N PHE A 166 1.12 15.79 -3.80
CA PHE A 166 0.14 15.61 -2.73
C PHE A 166 0.37 16.64 -1.60
N PRO A 167 0.21 17.94 -1.83
CA PRO A 167 0.48 18.96 -0.83
C PRO A 167 -0.34 18.69 0.44
N ASP A 168 0.33 18.66 1.60
CA ASP A 168 -0.21 18.36 2.95
C ASP A 168 -0.88 16.97 3.09
N ARG A 169 -0.70 16.08 2.11
CA ARG A 169 -1.35 14.76 2.05
C ARG A 169 -0.38 13.64 1.64
N PHE A 170 0.92 13.91 1.66
CA PHE A 170 1.97 12.92 1.44
C PHE A 170 2.61 12.53 2.77
N TYR A 171 2.71 11.22 3.02
CA TYR A 171 3.29 10.67 4.24
C TYR A 171 4.43 9.73 3.90
N ILE A 172 5.54 9.84 4.63
CA ILE A 172 6.61 8.85 4.57
C ILE A 172 6.17 7.63 5.36
N GLU A 173 6.05 6.51 4.68
CA GLU A 173 5.64 5.22 5.25
C GLU A 173 6.84 4.49 5.83
N LEU A 174 6.73 4.07 7.09
CA LEU A 174 7.75 3.31 7.80
C LEU A 174 7.21 1.90 8.09
N GLN A 175 7.99 0.88 7.75
CA GLN A 175 7.66 -0.52 8.04
C GLN A 175 8.80 -1.20 8.78
N ARG A 176 8.43 -2.13 9.68
CA ARG A 176 9.35 -3.05 10.35
C ARG A 176 8.81 -4.46 10.20
N ASP A 177 9.31 -5.14 9.20
CA ASP A 177 8.84 -6.46 8.75
C ASP A 177 9.94 -7.54 8.80
N GLY A 178 11.11 -7.20 9.35
CA GLY A 178 12.23 -8.13 9.52
C GLY A 178 13.12 -8.29 8.28
N HIS A 179 12.87 -7.54 7.22
CA HIS A 179 13.73 -7.61 6.03
C HIS A 179 15.14 -7.06 6.25
N THR A 180 16.08 -7.57 5.47
CA THR A 180 17.45 -7.04 5.40
C THR A 180 17.42 -5.55 5.06
N ASN A 181 18.26 -4.75 5.72
CA ASN A 181 18.39 -3.29 5.57
C ASN A 181 17.18 -2.47 6.08
N GLU A 182 16.22 -3.07 6.79
CA GLU A 182 15.08 -2.38 7.38
C GLU A 182 15.50 -1.18 8.24
N ALA A 183 16.45 -1.40 9.15
CA ALA A 183 16.90 -0.35 10.07
C ALA A 183 17.46 0.87 9.31
N MET A 184 18.26 0.61 8.27
CA MET A 184 18.83 1.66 7.40
C MET A 184 17.72 2.39 6.63
N LEU A 185 16.76 1.64 6.06
CA LEU A 185 15.63 2.22 5.34
C LEU A 185 14.80 3.14 6.26
N VAL A 186 14.45 2.70 7.45
CA VAL A 186 13.70 3.50 8.44
C VAL A 186 14.48 4.74 8.83
N GLN A 187 15.79 4.61 9.10
CA GLN A 187 16.63 5.75 9.48
C GLN A 187 16.70 6.80 8.38
N GLN A 188 16.97 6.40 7.13
CA GLN A 188 17.06 7.33 6.00
C GLN A 188 15.70 7.95 5.67
N SER A 189 14.62 7.19 5.75
CA SER A 189 13.26 7.70 5.58
C SER A 189 12.92 8.79 6.61
N LEU A 190 13.33 8.63 7.86
CA LEU A 190 13.16 9.64 8.90
C LEU A 190 13.99 10.90 8.65
N VAL A 191 15.20 10.75 8.11
CA VAL A 191 16.04 11.90 7.70
C VAL A 191 15.34 12.69 6.59
N LEU A 192 14.82 12.02 5.56
CA LEU A 192 14.06 12.66 4.48
C LEU A 192 12.80 13.34 4.99
N ALA A 193 12.00 12.64 5.82
CA ALA A 193 10.79 13.20 6.40
C ALA A 193 11.07 14.51 7.16
N ARG A 194 12.13 14.52 7.97
CA ARG A 194 12.56 15.73 8.70
C ARG A 194 13.04 16.84 7.75
N LYS A 195 13.85 16.49 6.74
CA LYS A 195 14.37 17.46 5.77
C LYS A 195 13.28 18.18 4.99
N PHE A 196 12.23 17.44 4.58
CA PHE A 196 11.12 17.97 3.78
C PHE A 196 9.89 18.34 4.63
N ASN A 197 10.01 18.30 5.97
CA ASN A 197 8.91 18.58 6.91
C ASN A 197 7.65 17.74 6.60
N LEU A 198 7.84 16.47 6.29
CA LEU A 198 6.75 15.54 5.97
C LEU A 198 6.36 14.70 7.19
N PRO A 199 5.06 14.43 7.37
CA PRO A 199 4.61 13.52 8.40
C PRO A 199 5.05 12.08 8.09
N VAL A 200 5.23 11.30 9.14
CA VAL A 200 5.54 9.86 9.05
C VAL A 200 4.39 9.03 9.56
N VAL A 201 4.22 7.83 9.01
CA VAL A 201 3.22 6.88 9.46
C VAL A 201 3.82 5.48 9.51
N ALA A 202 3.54 4.75 10.60
CA ALA A 202 3.91 3.35 10.72
C ALA A 202 2.82 2.47 10.11
N THR A 203 3.20 1.57 9.23
CA THR A 203 2.30 0.56 8.66
C THR A 203 2.89 -0.84 8.79
N GLN A 204 2.06 -1.83 8.54
CA GLN A 204 2.48 -3.21 8.39
C GLN A 204 1.72 -3.82 7.22
N SER A 205 2.41 -4.56 6.35
CA SER A 205 1.76 -5.31 5.26
C SER A 205 1.00 -6.48 5.85
N VAL A 206 -0.34 -6.34 5.95
CA VAL A 206 -1.21 -7.40 6.48
C VAL A 206 -1.74 -8.22 5.30
N GLN A 207 -1.30 -9.47 5.18
CA GLN A 207 -1.61 -10.38 4.07
C GLN A 207 -2.13 -11.74 4.54
N PHE A 208 -2.03 -12.03 5.83
CA PHE A 208 -2.61 -13.19 6.51
C PHE A 208 -2.92 -12.84 7.97
N LEU A 209 -3.81 -13.59 8.63
CA LEU A 209 -4.31 -13.24 9.97
C LEU A 209 -3.53 -13.90 11.10
N ASN A 210 -3.10 -15.12 10.93
CA ASN A 210 -2.45 -15.91 11.98
C ASN A 210 -1.13 -16.46 11.48
N ALA A 211 -0.18 -16.67 12.37
CA ALA A 211 1.12 -17.25 12.01
C ALA A 211 1.00 -18.61 11.29
N GLY A 212 -0.04 -19.39 11.60
CA GLY A 212 -0.33 -20.65 10.92
C GLY A 212 -0.72 -20.50 9.45
N ASP A 213 -1.19 -19.33 9.03
CA ASP A 213 -1.65 -19.07 7.66
C ASP A 213 -0.47 -18.76 6.72
N TYR A 214 0.72 -18.55 7.27
CA TYR A 214 1.92 -18.17 6.51
C TYR A 214 2.22 -19.16 5.36
N ARG A 215 2.09 -20.47 5.62
CA ARG A 215 2.34 -21.48 4.57
C ARG A 215 1.34 -21.40 3.42
N ALA A 216 0.09 -21.10 3.71
CA ALA A 216 -0.94 -20.92 2.69
C ALA A 216 -0.69 -19.64 1.89
N HIS A 217 -0.26 -18.56 2.56
CA HIS A 217 0.17 -17.33 1.91
C HIS A 217 1.38 -17.57 0.99
N GLU A 218 2.45 -18.25 1.47
CA GLU A 218 3.59 -18.61 0.62
C GLU A 218 3.19 -19.43 -0.61
N ALA A 219 2.27 -20.39 -0.47
CA ALA A 219 1.77 -21.18 -1.60
C ALA A 219 1.08 -20.29 -2.65
N ARG A 220 0.29 -19.31 -2.20
CA ARG A 220 -0.37 -18.34 -3.09
C ARG A 220 0.65 -17.48 -3.86
N VAL A 221 1.66 -16.94 -3.17
CA VAL A 221 2.74 -16.17 -3.80
C VAL A 221 3.50 -17.04 -4.81
N CYS A 222 3.82 -18.28 -4.47
CA CYS A 222 4.47 -19.22 -5.39
C CYS A 222 3.65 -19.46 -6.66
N ILE A 223 2.33 -19.63 -6.54
CA ILE A 223 1.44 -19.80 -7.69
C ILE A 223 1.49 -18.54 -8.58
N ALA A 224 1.45 -17.37 -7.97
CA ALA A 224 1.48 -16.09 -8.69
C ALA A 224 2.80 -15.85 -9.44
N GLU A 225 3.91 -16.28 -8.86
CA GLU A 225 5.26 -16.08 -9.41
C GLU A 225 5.78 -17.25 -10.25
N GLY A 226 4.98 -18.33 -10.38
CA GLY A 226 5.35 -19.51 -11.16
C GLY A 226 6.38 -20.43 -10.50
N TYR A 227 6.43 -20.42 -9.15
CA TYR A 227 7.29 -21.31 -8.36
C TYR A 227 6.50 -22.42 -7.68
N VAL A 228 7.18 -23.44 -7.23
CA VAL A 228 6.67 -24.42 -6.24
C VAL A 228 7.29 -24.13 -4.88
N LEU A 229 6.60 -24.54 -3.81
CA LEU A 229 7.04 -24.24 -2.41
C LEU A 229 8.45 -24.75 -2.09
N ASP A 230 8.85 -25.86 -2.68
CA ASP A 230 10.16 -26.48 -2.44
C ASP A 230 11.28 -25.94 -3.36
N ASP A 231 10.98 -25.03 -4.29
CA ASP A 231 12.00 -24.43 -5.15
C ASP A 231 12.92 -23.52 -4.34
N LYS A 232 14.21 -23.87 -4.31
CA LYS A 232 15.24 -23.11 -3.58
C LYS A 232 15.55 -21.74 -4.21
N ARG A 233 15.14 -21.52 -5.46
CA ARG A 233 15.37 -20.26 -6.20
C ARG A 233 14.29 -19.21 -5.92
N ARG A 234 13.17 -19.61 -5.30
CA ARG A 234 12.10 -18.67 -4.99
C ARG A 234 12.57 -17.59 -4.02
N PRO A 235 12.15 -16.34 -4.19
CA PRO A 235 12.33 -15.32 -3.17
C PRO A 235 11.64 -15.78 -1.88
N ARG A 236 12.31 -15.65 -0.75
CA ARG A 236 11.70 -15.86 0.57
C ARG A 236 11.47 -14.48 1.17
N ASN A 237 10.22 -14.14 1.35
CA ASN A 237 9.81 -12.90 2.01
C ASN A 237 9.77 -13.10 3.52
#